data_96719d456d8afaf82c94ec17b82b45c5
#
_entry.id   96719d456d8afaf82c94ec17b82b45c5
#
_cell.length_a   1.000
_cell.length_b   1.000
_cell.length_c   1.000
_cell.angle_alpha   90.00
_cell.angle_beta   90.00
_cell.angle_gamma   90.00
#
_symmetry.space_group_name_H-M   'P 1'
#
loop_
_entity.id
_entity.type
_entity.pdbx_description
1 polymer ?
#
loop_
_entity_poly.entity_id
_entity_poly.type
_entity_poly.pdbx_seq_one_letter_code
_entity_poly.pdbx_strand_id
1 'polypeptide(L)'
;MSVINFFPNQLFKRSFVVFAFIGLLASVLCACSPQLDWRTVTSNQAQYTALFPAKPEHLERNLVYQDQDILQVLDAVKIDDAIFSISTIELKKDQASLEDGILESSKNALSQQTDLVKDASVIREANYQTADHQRFAVKDYYFEVKMPNHSQFMRSRWIVRHTPAGEVFIYQVSVLLQNVKSGNVEQMLSQEQYATFFEEFHPL
;
A
#
# COMPACT_ATOMS: atom_id res chain seq x y z
N MET A 1 -8.31 -56.36 -63.29
CA MET A 1 -8.99 -56.24 -62.00
C MET A 1 -7.89 -55.90 -60.96
N SER A 2 -7.79 -54.63 -60.62
CA SER A 2 -6.73 -54.14 -59.76
C SER A 2 -7.40 -53.48 -58.52
N VAL A 3 -7.13 -54.03 -57.36
CA VAL A 3 -7.68 -53.51 -56.10
C VAL A 3 -6.58 -52.67 -55.45
N ILE A 4 -6.80 -51.35 -55.42
CA ILE A 4 -5.96 -50.42 -54.73
C ILE A 4 -6.46 -50.33 -53.28
N ASN A 5 -5.67 -50.83 -52.34
CA ASN A 5 -5.91 -50.62 -50.91
C ASN A 5 -5.40 -49.27 -50.45
N PHE A 6 -6.34 -48.45 -50.01
CA PHE A 6 -6.12 -47.12 -49.41
C PHE A 6 -5.82 -47.29 -47.92
N PHE A 7 -4.62 -46.99 -47.47
CA PHE A 7 -4.30 -46.89 -46.05
C PHE A 7 -4.59 -45.46 -45.52
N PRO A 8 -5.43 -45.34 -44.50
CA PRO A 8 -5.76 -44.01 -44.01
C PRO A 8 -5.03 -43.59 -42.74
N ASN A 9 -4.52 -42.38 -42.77
CA ASN A 9 -4.76 -41.31 -41.74
C ASN A 9 -4.52 -41.56 -40.25
N GLN A 10 -3.61 -42.37 -39.81
CA GLN A 10 -3.27 -42.43 -38.38
C GLN A 10 -2.22 -41.38 -37.98
N LEU A 11 -1.36 -40.95 -38.89
CA LEU A 11 -0.31 -39.95 -38.59
C LEU A 11 -0.82 -38.52 -38.46
N PHE A 12 -1.87 -38.15 -39.19
CA PHE A 12 -2.45 -36.82 -39.16
C PHE A 12 -3.21 -36.52 -37.83
N LYS A 13 -3.86 -37.53 -37.26
CA LYS A 13 -4.57 -37.37 -35.98
C LYS A 13 -3.64 -37.16 -34.78
N ARG A 14 -2.46 -37.82 -34.79
CA ARG A 14 -1.48 -37.67 -33.71
C ARG A 14 -0.84 -36.26 -33.71
N SER A 15 -0.55 -35.72 -34.90
CA SER A 15 0.01 -34.36 -35.01
C SER A 15 -0.96 -33.29 -34.54
N PHE A 16 -2.25 -33.44 -34.87
CA PHE A 16 -3.26 -32.47 -34.49
C PHE A 16 -3.51 -32.42 -32.97
N VAL A 17 -3.45 -33.58 -32.28
CA VAL A 17 -3.59 -33.66 -30.82
C VAL A 17 -2.39 -33.03 -30.11
N VAL A 18 -1.18 -33.20 -30.62
CA VAL A 18 0.04 -32.61 -30.05
C VAL A 18 0.02 -31.08 -30.21
N PHE A 19 -0.41 -30.56 -31.37
CA PHE A 19 -0.55 -29.10 -31.55
C PHE A 19 -1.65 -28.48 -30.69
N ALA A 20 -2.77 -29.19 -30.47
CA ALA A 20 -3.84 -28.75 -29.58
C ALA A 20 -3.39 -28.71 -28.12
N PHE A 21 -2.57 -29.67 -27.67
CA PHE A 21 -2.01 -29.70 -26.32
C PHE A 21 -0.97 -28.60 -26.09
N ILE A 22 -0.12 -28.30 -27.07
CA ILE A 22 0.86 -27.21 -27.00
C ILE A 22 0.14 -25.87 -26.99
N GLY A 23 -0.91 -25.67 -27.76
CA GLY A 23 -1.74 -24.46 -27.75
C GLY A 23 -2.46 -24.23 -26.42
N LEU A 24 -2.95 -25.30 -25.78
CA LEU A 24 -3.61 -25.23 -24.48
C LEU A 24 -2.62 -24.90 -23.35
N LEU A 25 -1.39 -25.47 -23.43
CA LEU A 25 -0.33 -25.19 -22.43
C LEU A 25 0.19 -23.76 -22.54
N ALA A 26 0.27 -23.18 -23.74
CA ALA A 26 0.67 -21.78 -23.97
C ALA A 26 -0.35 -20.78 -23.45
N SER A 27 -1.65 -21.11 -23.43
CA SER A 27 -2.72 -20.25 -22.93
C SER A 27 -2.70 -20.10 -21.40
N VAL A 28 -2.14 -21.06 -20.67
CA VAL A 28 -2.07 -21.03 -19.20
C VAL A 28 -0.92 -20.13 -18.72
N LEU A 29 0.11 -19.90 -19.54
CA LEU A 29 1.26 -19.07 -19.19
C LEU A 29 0.97 -17.55 -19.33
N CYS A 30 -0.09 -17.13 -20.00
CA CYS A 30 -0.48 -15.72 -20.12
C CYS A 30 -1.37 -15.20 -18.96
N ALA A 31 -1.78 -16.05 -18.01
CA ALA A 31 -2.76 -15.70 -16.99
C ALA A 31 -2.15 -15.12 -15.68
N CYS A 32 -0.83 -14.97 -15.59
CA CYS A 32 -0.16 -14.41 -14.41
C CYS A 32 0.61 -13.15 -14.78
N SER A 33 -0.08 -12.06 -15.11
CA SER A 33 0.47 -10.75 -14.80
C SER A 33 0.20 -10.52 -13.32
N PRO A 34 1.21 -10.46 -12.42
CA PRO A 34 0.96 -10.06 -11.05
C PRO A 34 0.35 -8.65 -11.11
N GLN A 35 -0.85 -8.50 -10.56
CA GLN A 35 -1.55 -7.22 -10.50
C GLN A 35 -0.75 -6.21 -9.67
N LEU A 36 0.21 -6.70 -8.85
CA LEU A 36 1.10 -5.94 -8.00
C LEU A 36 2.56 -6.27 -8.34
N ASP A 37 3.32 -5.26 -8.75
CA ASP A 37 4.77 -5.34 -9.03
C ASP A 37 5.52 -4.75 -7.82
N TRP A 38 5.59 -5.55 -6.75
CA TRP A 38 6.18 -5.15 -5.48
C TRP A 38 7.65 -4.73 -5.63
N ARG A 39 7.98 -3.54 -5.13
CA ARG A 39 9.30 -2.92 -5.21
C ARG A 39 9.73 -2.36 -3.88
N THR A 40 10.93 -2.73 -3.46
CA THR A 40 11.57 -2.08 -2.32
C THR A 40 12.01 -0.67 -2.72
N VAL A 41 11.55 0.32 -1.97
CA VAL A 41 11.90 1.72 -2.11
C VAL A 41 12.63 2.15 -0.84
N THR A 42 13.83 2.70 -1.00
CA THR A 42 14.61 3.32 0.09
C THR A 42 14.63 4.81 -0.12
N SER A 43 14.10 5.56 0.83
CA SER A 43 14.15 7.01 0.87
C SER A 43 15.17 7.47 1.90
N ASN A 44 16.35 7.89 1.45
CA ASN A 44 17.39 8.42 2.35
C ASN A 44 16.98 9.78 2.95
N GLN A 45 16.20 10.58 2.22
CA GLN A 45 15.71 11.86 2.69
C GLN A 45 14.62 11.67 3.75
N ALA A 46 13.64 10.83 3.49
CA ALA A 46 12.55 10.55 4.41
C ALA A 46 12.90 9.45 5.44
N GLN A 47 14.14 8.92 5.41
CA GLN A 47 14.68 7.97 6.38
C GLN A 47 13.82 6.72 6.58
N TYR A 48 13.43 6.03 5.48
CA TYR A 48 12.73 4.75 5.55
C TYR A 48 13.06 3.81 4.38
N THR A 49 12.78 2.53 4.57
CA THR A 49 12.64 1.53 3.51
C THR A 49 11.23 0.95 3.56
N ALA A 50 10.59 0.78 2.41
CA ALA A 50 9.25 0.22 2.30
C ALA A 50 9.06 -0.59 1.02
N LEU A 51 8.10 -1.51 1.04
CA LEU A 51 7.69 -2.29 -0.12
C LEU A 51 6.43 -1.68 -0.73
N PHE A 52 6.53 -1.09 -1.91
CA PHE A 52 5.41 -0.53 -2.67
C PHE A 52 4.90 -1.50 -3.75
N PRO A 53 3.57 -1.54 -4.03
CA PRO A 53 3.00 -2.44 -5.05
C PRO A 53 3.32 -2.04 -6.51
N ALA A 54 3.94 -0.88 -6.72
CA ALA A 54 4.54 -0.40 -7.95
C ALA A 54 5.48 0.78 -7.62
N LYS A 55 6.10 1.41 -8.64
CA LYS A 55 6.94 2.60 -8.42
C LYS A 55 6.06 3.76 -7.91
N PRO A 56 6.30 4.32 -6.72
CA PRO A 56 5.55 5.45 -6.22
C PRO A 56 5.91 6.75 -6.97
N GLU A 57 4.94 7.66 -7.02
CA GLU A 57 5.18 9.07 -7.31
C GLU A 57 5.68 9.76 -6.05
N HIS A 58 6.64 10.65 -6.21
CA HIS A 58 7.28 11.39 -5.14
C HIS A 58 6.90 12.85 -5.21
N LEU A 59 6.43 13.43 -4.11
CA LEU A 59 6.05 14.83 -3.98
C LEU A 59 6.63 15.41 -2.69
N GLU A 60 7.29 16.55 -2.81
CA GLU A 60 7.74 17.35 -1.66
C GLU A 60 6.93 18.63 -1.56
N ARG A 61 6.63 19.06 -0.36
CA ARG A 61 6.02 20.36 -0.11
C ARG A 61 6.46 20.92 1.26
N ASN A 62 6.48 22.24 1.36
CA ASN A 62 6.62 22.90 2.64
C ASN A 62 5.23 23.17 3.23
N LEU A 63 5.05 22.73 4.46
CA LEU A 63 3.89 23.06 5.31
C LEU A 63 4.28 24.21 6.22
N VAL A 64 3.38 25.16 6.42
CA VAL A 64 3.55 26.19 7.45
C VAL A 64 2.76 25.77 8.68
N TYR A 65 3.44 25.59 9.81
CA TYR A 65 2.83 25.29 11.10
C TYR A 65 3.45 26.16 12.18
N GLN A 66 2.63 26.96 12.87
CA GLN A 66 3.07 27.94 13.87
C GLN A 66 4.22 28.85 13.35
N ASP A 67 4.02 29.42 12.16
CA ASP A 67 4.98 30.29 11.47
C ASP A 67 6.36 29.65 11.16
N GLN A 68 6.42 28.32 11.16
CA GLN A 68 7.62 27.56 10.77
C GLN A 68 7.37 26.74 9.51
N ASP A 69 8.35 26.77 8.59
CA ASP A 69 8.36 25.93 7.40
C ASP A 69 8.83 24.53 7.77
N ILE A 70 8.00 23.54 7.45
CA ILE A 70 8.22 22.13 7.74
C ILE A 70 8.17 21.35 6.43
N LEU A 71 9.18 20.55 6.19
CA LEU A 71 9.22 19.67 5.01
C LEU A 71 8.28 18.49 5.19
N GLN A 72 7.39 18.30 4.20
CA GLN A 72 6.62 17.08 4.04
C GLN A 72 6.97 16.41 2.73
N VAL A 73 7.27 15.12 2.79
CA VAL A 73 7.48 14.22 1.66
C VAL A 73 6.29 13.27 1.57
N LEU A 74 5.76 13.06 0.38
CA LEU A 74 4.71 12.10 0.10
C LEU A 74 5.16 11.17 -1.03
N ASP A 75 5.27 9.89 -0.73
CA ASP A 75 5.44 8.82 -1.71
C ASP A 75 4.12 8.05 -1.82
N ALA A 76 3.55 7.99 -3.02
CA ALA A 76 2.24 7.38 -3.23
C ALA A 76 2.13 6.64 -4.56
N VAL A 77 1.34 5.58 -4.58
CA VAL A 77 1.00 4.85 -5.80
C VAL A 77 -0.47 4.45 -5.79
N LYS A 78 -1.13 4.61 -6.93
CA LYS A 78 -2.49 4.15 -7.14
C LYS A 78 -2.49 2.89 -8.00
N ILE A 79 -3.12 1.83 -7.50
CA ILE A 79 -3.37 0.58 -8.23
C ILE A 79 -4.87 0.34 -8.17
N ASP A 80 -5.53 0.39 -9.32
CA ASP A 80 -7.00 0.29 -9.44
C ASP A 80 -7.71 1.27 -8.49
N ASP A 81 -8.49 0.76 -7.54
CA ASP A 81 -9.20 1.56 -6.55
C ASP A 81 -8.43 1.71 -5.22
N ALA A 82 -7.19 1.20 -5.13
CA ALA A 82 -6.36 1.31 -3.94
C ALA A 82 -5.26 2.37 -4.10
N ILE A 83 -5.08 3.21 -3.08
CA ILE A 83 -3.97 4.16 -2.97
C ILE A 83 -3.12 3.78 -1.78
N PHE A 84 -1.85 3.50 -2.02
CA PHE A 84 -0.82 3.23 -1.02
C PHE A 84 0.04 4.47 -0.86
N SER A 85 0.23 4.96 0.35
CA SER A 85 0.98 6.20 0.58
C SER A 85 1.77 6.18 1.88
N ILE A 86 2.93 6.81 1.84
CA ILE A 86 3.74 7.15 3.00
C ILE A 86 3.95 8.66 2.97
N SER A 87 3.42 9.35 3.96
CA SER A 87 3.68 10.76 4.20
C SER A 87 4.68 10.87 5.34
N THR A 88 5.76 11.59 5.11
CA THR A 88 6.82 11.84 6.11
C THR A 88 6.92 13.32 6.38
N ILE A 89 6.85 13.72 7.64
CA ILE A 89 7.13 15.07 8.10
C ILE A 89 8.46 15.03 8.83
N GLU A 90 9.41 15.84 8.38
CA GLU A 90 10.71 16.02 9.01
C GLU A 90 10.69 17.29 9.86
N LEU A 91 10.99 17.13 11.14
CA LEU A 91 11.21 18.22 12.09
C LEU A 91 12.68 18.29 12.41
N LYS A 92 13.31 19.44 12.14
CA LYS A 92 14.66 19.71 12.56
C LYS A 92 14.74 19.79 14.09
N LYS A 93 15.94 19.72 14.63
CA LYS A 93 16.17 19.73 16.09
C LYS A 93 15.50 20.90 16.81
N ASP A 94 15.50 22.10 16.23
CA ASP A 94 14.87 23.31 16.75
C ASP A 94 13.33 23.30 16.62
N GLN A 95 12.79 22.40 15.79
CA GLN A 95 11.36 22.20 15.55
C GLN A 95 10.79 20.99 16.32
N ALA A 96 11.64 20.21 17.02
CA ALA A 96 11.21 18.96 17.68
C ALA A 96 10.07 19.18 18.70
N SER A 97 9.95 20.35 19.31
CA SER A 97 8.84 20.68 20.22
C SER A 97 7.46 20.76 19.52
N LEU A 98 7.40 20.78 18.19
CA LEU A 98 6.15 20.82 17.41
C LEU A 98 5.55 19.42 17.19
N GLU A 99 6.27 18.35 17.55
CA GLU A 99 5.91 16.95 17.30
C GLU A 99 4.47 16.63 17.69
N ASP A 100 4.13 16.83 18.97
CA ASP A 100 2.79 16.48 19.49
C ASP A 100 1.68 17.23 18.77
N GLY A 101 1.87 18.52 18.53
CA GLY A 101 0.88 19.36 17.85
C GLY A 101 0.67 18.97 16.39
N ILE A 102 1.73 18.61 15.69
CA ILE A 102 1.66 18.14 14.30
C ILE A 102 1.03 16.76 14.22
N LEU A 103 1.41 15.84 15.11
CA LEU A 103 0.83 14.51 15.17
C LEU A 103 -0.68 14.56 15.47
N GLU A 104 -1.07 15.37 16.43
CA GLU A 104 -2.50 15.60 16.76
C GLU A 104 -3.25 16.25 15.60
N SER A 105 -2.68 17.29 14.99
CA SER A 105 -3.27 17.96 13.83
C SER A 105 -3.47 16.99 12.66
N SER A 106 -2.50 16.11 12.39
CA SER A 106 -2.58 15.11 11.33
C SER A 106 -3.69 14.09 11.58
N LYS A 107 -3.83 13.62 12.83
CA LYS A 107 -4.92 12.71 13.23
C LYS A 107 -6.28 13.39 13.16
N ASN A 108 -6.37 14.64 13.63
CA ASN A 108 -7.61 15.42 13.62
C ASN A 108 -8.05 15.77 12.20
N ALA A 109 -7.14 16.11 11.29
CA ALA A 109 -7.45 16.34 9.89
C ALA A 109 -8.09 15.11 9.23
N LEU A 110 -7.61 13.91 9.54
CA LEU A 110 -8.22 12.69 9.06
C LEU A 110 -9.59 12.44 9.70
N SER A 111 -9.72 12.65 11.00
CA SER A 111 -11.00 12.52 11.73
C SER A 111 -12.06 13.49 11.21
N GLN A 112 -11.69 14.72 10.86
CA GLN A 112 -12.61 15.73 10.31
C GLN A 112 -13.08 15.38 8.90
N GLN A 113 -12.21 14.77 8.06
CA GLN A 113 -12.62 14.26 6.75
C GLN A 113 -13.60 13.09 6.87
N THR A 114 -13.59 12.40 8.00
CA THR A 114 -14.50 11.29 8.32
C THR A 114 -15.72 11.73 9.14
N ASP A 115 -15.93 13.02 9.39
CA ASP A 115 -17.00 13.58 10.26
C ASP A 115 -18.45 13.23 9.84
N LEU A 116 -18.64 12.58 8.71
CA LEU A 116 -19.90 11.94 8.34
C LEU A 116 -20.24 10.70 9.19
N VAL A 117 -19.27 10.18 9.98
CA VAL A 117 -19.48 9.01 10.85
C VAL A 117 -18.63 9.10 12.13
N LYS A 118 -19.15 9.74 13.16
CA LYS A 118 -18.49 9.85 14.48
C LYS A 118 -18.18 8.52 15.20
N ASP A 119 -18.63 7.38 14.67
CA ASP A 119 -18.52 6.07 15.33
C ASP A 119 -17.73 5.02 14.53
N ALA A 120 -17.00 5.38 13.47
CA ALA A 120 -16.47 4.39 12.51
C ALA A 120 -14.94 4.20 12.51
N SER A 121 -14.23 4.62 13.55
CA SER A 121 -12.81 4.25 13.67
C SER A 121 -12.64 3.00 14.53
N VAL A 122 -12.11 1.94 13.94
CA VAL A 122 -11.65 0.76 14.67
C VAL A 122 -10.16 0.94 14.92
N ILE A 123 -9.72 0.80 16.18
CA ILE A 123 -8.31 0.88 16.55
C ILE A 123 -7.82 -0.50 16.92
N ARG A 124 -6.67 -0.91 16.39
CA ARG A 124 -6.01 -2.19 16.69
C ARG A 124 -4.58 -1.97 17.13
N GLU A 125 -4.15 -2.73 18.12
CA GLU A 125 -2.74 -2.82 18.49
C GLU A 125 -1.99 -3.54 17.38
N ALA A 126 -0.83 -2.98 17.01
CA ALA A 126 0.05 -3.49 15.97
C ALA A 126 1.51 -3.30 16.39
N ASN A 127 2.42 -3.79 15.57
CA ASN A 127 3.85 -3.56 15.73
C ASN A 127 4.44 -3.12 14.41
N TYR A 128 5.53 -2.35 14.47
CA TYR A 128 6.41 -2.11 13.34
C TYR A 128 7.84 -2.49 13.71
N GLN A 129 8.67 -2.69 12.71
CA GLN A 129 10.07 -3.03 12.87
C GLN A 129 10.91 -1.96 12.19
N THR A 130 11.97 -1.52 12.86
CA THR A 130 12.97 -0.62 12.27
C THR A 130 13.95 -1.40 11.39
N ALA A 131 14.75 -0.72 10.58
CA ALA A 131 15.74 -1.37 9.72
C ALA A 131 16.80 -2.16 10.52
N ASP A 132 17.06 -1.80 11.77
CA ASP A 132 17.93 -2.53 12.71
C ASP A 132 17.19 -3.65 13.50
N HIS A 133 16.00 -4.05 13.02
CA HIS A 133 15.18 -5.15 13.54
C HIS A 133 14.61 -4.97 14.96
N GLN A 134 14.58 -3.75 15.49
CA GLN A 134 13.88 -3.47 16.74
C GLN A 134 12.37 -3.39 16.50
N ARG A 135 11.58 -3.96 17.41
CA ARG A 135 10.11 -3.94 17.34
C ARG A 135 9.52 -2.95 18.33
N PHE A 136 8.56 -2.18 17.85
CA PHE A 136 7.83 -1.19 18.64
C PHE A 136 6.34 -1.37 18.49
N ALA A 137 5.61 -1.17 19.60
CA ALA A 137 4.17 -1.17 19.59
C ALA A 137 3.65 0.10 18.90
N VAL A 138 2.56 -0.05 18.13
CA VAL A 138 1.91 1.04 17.41
C VAL A 138 0.41 0.74 17.31
N LYS A 139 -0.38 1.70 16.86
CA LYS A 139 -1.80 1.52 16.61
C LYS A 139 -2.12 1.71 15.13
N ASP A 140 -2.95 0.81 14.62
CA ASP A 140 -3.59 0.94 13.33
C ASP A 140 -4.99 1.49 13.50
N TYR A 141 -5.34 2.45 12.68
CA TYR A 141 -6.63 3.12 12.68
C TYR A 141 -7.35 2.78 11.38
N TYR A 142 -8.57 2.27 11.48
CA TYR A 142 -9.41 1.92 10.35
C TYR A 142 -10.60 2.87 10.30
N PHE A 143 -10.81 3.48 9.14
CA PHE A 143 -11.85 4.47 8.91
C PHE A 143 -12.75 4.03 7.76
N GLU A 144 -14.05 4.29 7.91
CA GLU A 144 -15.00 4.19 6.83
C GLU A 144 -15.60 5.59 6.58
N VAL A 145 -15.53 6.06 5.33
CA VAL A 145 -16.22 7.26 4.87
C VAL A 145 -17.36 6.84 3.96
N LYS A 146 -18.60 7.03 4.40
CA LYS A 146 -19.80 6.71 3.63
C LYS A 146 -20.10 7.81 2.62
N MET A 147 -20.23 7.43 1.36
CA MET A 147 -20.66 8.25 0.25
C MET A 147 -22.06 7.80 -0.21
N PRO A 148 -22.80 8.58 -1.02
CA PRO A 148 -24.15 8.22 -1.42
C PRO A 148 -24.30 6.84 -2.10
N ASN A 149 -23.31 6.43 -2.89
CA ASN A 149 -23.36 5.20 -3.69
C ASN A 149 -22.23 4.19 -3.40
N HIS A 150 -21.28 4.54 -2.56
CA HIS A 150 -20.10 3.73 -2.22
C HIS A 150 -19.54 4.17 -0.88
N SER A 151 -18.59 3.42 -0.35
CA SER A 151 -17.75 3.83 0.79
C SER A 151 -16.30 3.96 0.36
N GLN A 152 -15.53 4.71 1.14
CA GLN A 152 -14.07 4.67 1.13
C GLN A 152 -13.60 4.05 2.43
N PHE A 153 -12.66 3.12 2.35
CA PHE A 153 -12.06 2.47 3.50
C PHE A 153 -10.60 2.85 3.60
N MET A 154 -10.15 3.25 4.79
CA MET A 154 -8.78 3.66 5.02
C MET A 154 -8.20 2.98 6.25
N ARG A 155 -6.98 2.47 6.12
CA ARG A 155 -6.12 2.08 7.24
C ARG A 155 -4.96 3.03 7.30
N SER A 156 -4.69 3.60 8.49
CA SER A 156 -3.55 4.48 8.74
C SER A 156 -2.80 4.07 9.99
N ARG A 157 -1.47 4.24 9.94
CA ARG A 157 -0.54 4.02 11.04
C ARG A 157 0.35 5.23 11.16
N TRP A 158 0.47 5.80 12.36
CA TRP A 158 1.44 6.88 12.65
C TRP A 158 2.59 6.32 13.45
N ILE A 159 3.80 6.64 13.01
CA ILE A 159 5.06 6.26 13.66
C ILE A 159 5.88 7.53 13.87
N VAL A 160 6.42 7.70 15.05
CA VAL A 160 7.36 8.80 15.37
C VAL A 160 8.71 8.19 15.65
N ARG A 161 9.75 8.75 15.05
CA ARG A 161 11.14 8.36 15.26
C ARG A 161 12.01 9.58 15.57
N HIS A 162 12.78 9.46 16.63
CA HIS A 162 13.78 10.45 17.01
C HIS A 162 15.16 9.97 16.57
N THR A 163 15.93 10.84 15.94
CA THR A 163 17.31 10.55 15.57
C THR A 163 18.27 10.96 16.69
N PRO A 164 19.48 10.37 16.76
CA PRO A 164 20.52 10.82 17.68
C PRO A 164 20.93 12.28 17.48
N ALA A 165 20.71 12.86 16.29
CA ALA A 165 20.98 14.27 15.97
C ALA A 165 19.91 15.21 16.54
N GLY A 166 18.78 14.68 17.04
CA GLY A 166 17.67 15.42 17.61
C GLY A 166 16.61 15.82 16.59
N GLU A 167 16.64 15.28 15.40
CA GLU A 167 15.58 15.41 14.41
C GLU A 167 14.44 14.45 14.72
N VAL A 168 13.22 14.78 14.29
CA VAL A 168 12.05 13.92 14.46
C VAL A 168 11.41 13.66 13.10
N PHE A 169 11.18 12.39 12.79
CA PHE A 169 10.43 11.96 11.63
C PHE A 169 9.05 11.44 12.06
N ILE A 170 7.99 12.01 11.50
CA ILE A 170 6.61 11.58 11.71
C ILE A 170 6.13 10.95 10.41
N TYR A 171 5.90 9.65 10.44
CA TYR A 171 5.40 8.89 9.30
C TYR A 171 3.90 8.63 9.45
N GLN A 172 3.17 8.81 8.36
CA GLN A 172 1.82 8.30 8.19
C GLN A 172 1.82 7.30 7.04
N VAL A 173 1.76 6.01 7.37
CA VAL A 173 1.60 4.93 6.40
C VAL A 173 0.12 4.67 6.21
N SER A 174 -0.38 4.67 4.96
CA SER A 174 -1.81 4.58 4.70
C SER A 174 -2.14 3.79 3.45
N VAL A 175 -3.25 3.04 3.52
CA VAL A 175 -3.92 2.46 2.36
C VAL A 175 -5.36 2.96 2.34
N LEU A 176 -5.77 3.55 1.21
CA LEU A 176 -7.13 4.01 0.95
C LEU A 176 -7.75 3.18 -0.17
N LEU A 177 -8.86 2.50 0.13
CA LEU A 177 -9.71 1.85 -0.87
C LEU A 177 -10.84 2.78 -1.25
N GLN A 178 -10.95 3.07 -2.54
CA GLN A 178 -12.04 3.85 -3.13
C GLN A 178 -13.15 2.92 -3.65
N ASN A 179 -14.34 3.47 -3.87
CA ASN A 179 -15.45 2.79 -4.56
C ASN A 179 -15.90 1.44 -3.93
N VAL A 180 -15.76 1.29 -2.61
CA VAL A 180 -16.19 0.07 -1.90
C VAL A 180 -17.72 0.06 -1.85
N LYS A 181 -18.36 -0.98 -2.39
CA LYS A 181 -19.83 -1.11 -2.41
C LYS A 181 -20.38 -1.63 -1.10
N SER A 182 -19.68 -2.58 -0.46
CA SER A 182 -20.06 -3.17 0.82
C SER A 182 -18.87 -3.91 1.41
N GLY A 183 -18.85 -4.08 2.74
CA GLY A 183 -17.81 -4.85 3.42
C GLY A 183 -17.54 -4.34 4.83
N ASN A 184 -16.64 -5.01 5.51
CA ASN A 184 -16.09 -4.58 6.78
C ASN A 184 -14.70 -3.98 6.54
N VAL A 185 -14.48 -2.75 6.99
CA VAL A 185 -13.25 -1.97 6.75
C VAL A 185 -12.00 -2.72 7.24
N GLU A 186 -12.06 -3.27 8.46
CA GLU A 186 -10.93 -4.00 9.04
C GLU A 186 -10.64 -5.29 8.26
N GLN A 187 -11.66 -6.08 7.96
CA GLN A 187 -11.50 -7.34 7.23
C GLN A 187 -10.90 -7.12 5.83
N MET A 188 -11.34 -6.09 5.12
CA MET A 188 -10.83 -5.81 3.77
C MET A 188 -9.39 -5.31 3.81
N LEU A 189 -9.07 -4.36 4.69
CA LEU A 189 -7.74 -3.75 4.80
C LEU A 189 -6.72 -4.59 5.59
N SER A 190 -7.15 -5.75 6.13
CA SER A 190 -6.26 -6.77 6.72
C SER A 190 -5.90 -7.89 5.74
N GLN A 191 -6.38 -7.84 4.50
CA GLN A 191 -5.95 -8.80 3.46
C GLN A 191 -4.45 -8.67 3.21
N GLU A 192 -3.79 -9.78 2.87
CA GLU A 192 -2.33 -9.89 2.71
C GLU A 192 -1.74 -8.78 1.84
N GLN A 193 -2.36 -8.48 0.71
CA GLN A 193 -1.90 -7.44 -0.21
C GLN A 193 -1.82 -6.03 0.40
N TYR A 194 -2.65 -5.72 1.42
CA TYR A 194 -2.60 -4.44 2.13
C TYR A 194 -1.76 -4.54 3.40
N ALA A 195 -1.82 -5.68 4.10
CA ALA A 195 -1.05 -5.92 5.32
C ALA A 195 0.46 -5.85 5.04
N THR A 196 0.94 -6.47 3.96
CA THR A 196 2.33 -6.46 3.51
C THR A 196 2.90 -5.04 3.42
N PHE A 197 2.15 -4.06 2.92
CA PHE A 197 2.61 -2.67 2.84
C PHE A 197 2.93 -2.06 4.22
N PHE A 198 2.17 -2.42 5.27
CA PHE A 198 2.42 -1.95 6.63
C PHE A 198 3.51 -2.74 7.34
N GLU A 199 3.67 -4.01 7.03
CA GLU A 199 4.65 -4.92 7.64
C GLU A 199 6.07 -4.65 7.11
N GLU A 200 6.16 -4.30 5.82
CA GLU A 200 7.42 -4.01 5.13
C GLU A 200 7.80 -2.51 5.14
N PHE A 201 7.19 -1.73 6.01
CA PHE A 201 7.61 -0.36 6.30
C PHE A 201 8.61 -0.36 7.46
N HIS A 202 9.84 0.08 7.19
CA HIS A 202 10.95 0.09 8.15
C HIS A 202 11.61 1.47 8.21
N PRO A 203 11.39 2.27 9.27
CA PRO A 203 12.19 3.47 9.52
C PRO A 203 13.68 3.12 9.68
N LEU A 204 14.56 3.97 9.10
CA LEU A 204 16.02 3.81 9.16
C LEU A 204 16.59 4.35 10.47
#